data_6a17d8733de732214d96498cde982858
#
_entry.id   6a17d8733de732214d96498cde982858
#
_cell.length_a   1.000
_cell.length_b   1.000
_cell.length_c   1.000
_cell.angle_alpha   90.00
_cell.angle_beta   90.00
_cell.angle_gamma   90.00
#
_symmetry.space_group_name_H-M   'P 1'
#
loop_
_entity.id
_entity.type
_entity.pdbx_description
1 polymer ?
#
loop_
_entity_poly.entity_id
_entity_poly.type
_entity_poly.pdbx_seq_one_letter_code
_entity_poly.pdbx_strand_id
1 'polypeptide(L)'
;VRCQYQGQIYSRAAYIWVDKDFAMARGHIQGYPKKMSEIWMTRPITIGKAGPRLEPGGRFGATLSTWGRRVADARFTITGTAESAGFVNGHPMLHSRQMPAIEMDGRESLDELVTMRGFDVELGPVYSGVVELDIFDNPTEELSRFGDVEVLGGFYRQVGNSMGGGTTVAAKPNPMAGATSS
;
A
#
# COMPACT_ATOMS: atom_id res chain seq x y z
N VAL A 1 5.80 -3.58 5.01
CA VAL A 1 6.83 -4.01 5.97
C VAL A 1 7.60 -2.81 6.50
N ARG A 2 8.18 -2.94 7.69
CA ARG A 2 9.10 -1.96 8.26
C ARG A 2 10.53 -2.33 7.88
N CYS A 3 11.32 -1.38 7.42
CA CYS A 3 12.72 -1.57 7.05
C CYS A 3 13.59 -0.43 7.60
N GLN A 4 14.91 -0.61 7.55
CA GLN A 4 15.86 0.39 7.98
C GLN A 4 16.88 0.66 6.86
N TYR A 5 17.20 1.94 6.66
CA TYR A 5 18.26 2.38 5.75
C TYR A 5 19.01 3.56 6.36
N GLN A 6 20.34 3.47 6.42
CA GLN A 6 21.22 4.48 7.02
C GLN A 6 20.79 4.94 8.44
N GLY A 7 20.37 3.97 9.27
CA GLY A 7 19.95 4.23 10.65
C GLY A 7 18.52 4.74 10.81
N GLN A 8 17.83 5.14 9.74
CA GLN A 8 16.46 5.60 9.76
C GLN A 8 15.47 4.47 9.46
N ILE A 9 14.31 4.50 10.13
CA ILE A 9 13.21 3.54 9.91
C ILE A 9 12.27 4.07 8.84
N TYR A 10 11.87 3.16 7.95
CA TYR A 10 10.95 3.41 6.84
C TYR A 10 9.88 2.33 6.77
N SER A 11 8.77 2.68 6.11
CA SER A 11 7.80 1.72 5.61
C SER A 11 8.13 1.36 4.16
N ARG A 12 7.98 0.07 3.80
CA ARG A 12 8.10 -0.41 2.42
C ARG A 12 6.89 -1.25 2.07
N ALA A 13 6.23 -0.94 0.98
CA ALA A 13 5.18 -1.79 0.46
C ALA A 13 5.80 -2.96 -0.32
N ALA A 14 5.41 -4.18 0.03
CA ALA A 14 5.73 -5.37 -0.75
C ALA A 14 4.73 -5.53 -1.91
N TYR A 15 3.45 -5.27 -1.64
CA TYR A 15 2.35 -5.29 -2.59
C TYR A 15 1.44 -4.11 -2.35
N ILE A 16 0.90 -3.53 -3.42
CA ILE A 16 -0.17 -2.53 -3.39
C ILE A 16 -1.16 -2.87 -4.51
N TRP A 17 -2.38 -3.18 -4.15
CA TRP A 17 -3.46 -3.32 -5.11
C TRP A 17 -4.21 -2.00 -5.25
N VAL A 18 -4.53 -1.63 -6.48
CA VAL A 18 -5.26 -0.40 -6.82
C VAL A 18 -6.33 -0.70 -7.85
N ASP A 19 -7.43 0.06 -7.80
CA ASP A 19 -8.58 -0.08 -8.68
C ASP A 19 -8.73 1.07 -9.70
N LYS A 20 -7.68 1.90 -9.83
CA LYS A 20 -7.65 3.06 -10.74
C LYS A 20 -6.38 3.07 -11.58
N ASP A 21 -6.55 3.30 -12.87
CA ASP A 21 -5.50 3.39 -13.87
C ASP A 21 -4.45 4.46 -13.56
N PHE A 22 -4.89 5.67 -13.19
CA PHE A 22 -3.97 6.75 -12.81
C PHE A 22 -3.12 6.39 -11.59
N ALA A 23 -3.70 5.65 -10.63
CA ALA A 23 -2.96 5.19 -9.46
C ALA A 23 -1.90 4.16 -9.85
N MET A 24 -2.22 3.31 -10.83
CA MET A 24 -1.29 2.33 -11.41
C MET A 24 -0.12 3.03 -12.12
N ALA A 25 -0.42 3.94 -13.08
CA ALA A 25 0.59 4.69 -13.82
C ALA A 25 1.53 5.47 -12.89
N ARG A 26 0.98 6.15 -11.89
CA ARG A 26 1.75 6.85 -10.87
C ARG A 26 2.65 5.90 -10.07
N GLY A 27 2.18 4.69 -9.80
CA GLY A 27 2.97 3.68 -9.11
C GLY A 27 4.24 3.32 -9.86
N HIS A 28 4.16 3.11 -11.15
CA HIS A 28 5.31 2.81 -12.00
C HIS A 28 6.33 3.96 -11.98
N ILE A 29 5.87 5.22 -12.08
CA ILE A 29 6.75 6.39 -12.04
C ILE A 29 7.46 6.51 -10.69
N GLN A 30 6.78 6.19 -9.59
CA GLN A 30 7.26 6.40 -8.22
C GLN A 30 7.95 5.18 -7.60
N GLY A 31 7.99 4.03 -8.29
CA GLY A 31 8.60 2.80 -7.78
C GLY A 31 7.72 2.04 -6.77
N TYR A 32 6.41 2.28 -6.74
CA TYR A 32 5.49 1.48 -5.94
C TYR A 32 5.17 0.16 -6.66
N PRO A 33 5.22 -0.99 -5.96
CA PRO A 33 4.90 -2.30 -6.53
C PRO A 33 3.37 -2.48 -6.66
N LYS A 34 2.76 -1.72 -7.58
CA LYS A 34 1.31 -1.71 -7.75
C LYS A 34 0.84 -2.79 -8.72
N LYS A 35 -0.29 -3.38 -8.37
CA LYS A 35 -1.04 -4.33 -9.19
C LYS A 35 -2.47 -3.83 -9.39
N MET A 36 -3.02 -4.04 -10.58
CA MET A 36 -4.42 -3.71 -10.87
C MET A 36 -5.35 -4.73 -10.22
N SER A 37 -6.46 -4.26 -9.67
CA SER A 37 -7.40 -5.10 -8.93
C SER A 37 -8.81 -4.49 -8.90
N GLU A 38 -9.73 -5.22 -8.32
CA GLU A 38 -11.08 -4.80 -7.98
C GLU A 38 -11.18 -4.73 -6.45
N ILE A 39 -11.47 -3.55 -5.92
CA ILE A 39 -11.53 -3.32 -4.48
C ILE A 39 -12.91 -2.83 -4.09
N TRP A 40 -13.56 -3.54 -3.19
CA TRP A 40 -14.82 -3.17 -2.58
C TRP A 40 -14.61 -2.96 -1.09
N MET A 41 -15.13 -1.85 -0.57
CA MET A 41 -14.94 -1.49 0.83
C MET A 41 -16.19 -0.83 1.40
N THR A 42 -16.63 -1.30 2.55
CA THR A 42 -17.71 -0.66 3.31
C THR A 42 -17.21 0.70 3.82
N ARG A 43 -18.04 1.71 3.67
CA ARG A 43 -17.79 3.05 4.20
C ARG A 43 -18.77 3.37 5.34
N PRO A 44 -18.37 4.22 6.31
CA PRO A 44 -19.27 4.64 7.37
C PRO A 44 -20.41 5.48 6.82
N ILE A 45 -21.62 5.28 7.37
CA ILE A 45 -22.81 6.05 7.03
C ILE A 45 -23.26 6.77 8.30
N THR A 46 -23.34 8.09 8.24
CA THR A 46 -23.62 8.94 9.40
C THR A 46 -25.10 9.29 9.57
N ILE A 47 -25.92 9.05 8.53
CA ILE A 47 -27.34 9.43 8.48
C ILE A 47 -28.20 8.16 8.35
N GLY A 48 -29.34 8.14 9.05
CA GLY A 48 -30.29 7.04 9.00
C GLY A 48 -29.84 5.82 9.83
N LYS A 49 -30.45 4.67 9.53
CA LYS A 49 -30.22 3.39 10.23
C LYS A 49 -29.45 2.36 9.38
N ALA A 50 -29.20 2.68 8.11
CA ALA A 50 -28.48 1.78 7.22
C ALA A 50 -26.97 1.98 7.32
N GLY A 51 -26.24 0.88 7.34
CA GLY A 51 -24.78 0.83 7.30
C GLY A 51 -24.09 1.07 8.65
N PRO A 52 -22.79 0.80 8.69
CA PRO A 52 -22.02 0.87 9.92
C PRO A 52 -21.69 2.32 10.30
N ARG A 53 -21.59 2.54 11.61
CA ARG A 53 -21.09 3.77 12.23
C ARG A 53 -19.69 3.55 12.80
N LEU A 54 -18.96 4.65 13.00
CA LEU A 54 -17.65 4.63 13.65
C LEU A 54 -17.80 4.63 15.17
N GLU A 55 -18.33 3.53 15.70
CA GLU A 55 -18.59 3.31 17.11
C GLU A 55 -18.39 1.82 17.46
N PRO A 56 -18.24 1.44 18.72
CA PRO A 56 -18.15 0.02 19.11
C PRO A 56 -19.33 -0.80 18.56
N GLY A 57 -19.02 -1.95 17.97
CA GLY A 57 -19.97 -2.79 17.24
C GLY A 57 -20.14 -2.45 15.76
N GLY A 58 -19.60 -1.32 15.28
CA GLY A 58 -19.58 -1.00 13.85
C GLY A 58 -18.78 -2.03 13.04
N ARG A 59 -19.38 -2.58 11.98
CA ARG A 59 -18.82 -3.67 11.17
C ARG A 59 -18.51 -3.18 9.75
N PHE A 60 -17.28 -3.38 9.31
CA PHE A 60 -16.78 -2.99 8.01
C PHE A 60 -16.21 -4.20 7.28
N GLY A 61 -16.44 -4.28 5.99
CA GLY A 61 -15.88 -5.31 5.12
C GLY A 61 -15.05 -4.71 4.01
N ALA A 62 -14.07 -5.47 3.57
CA ALA A 62 -13.31 -5.19 2.35
C ALA A 62 -13.09 -6.50 1.59
N THR A 63 -13.19 -6.41 0.26
CA THR A 63 -12.89 -7.52 -0.66
C THR A 63 -11.88 -7.05 -1.68
N LEU A 64 -10.86 -7.86 -1.90
CA LEU A 64 -9.88 -7.72 -2.95
C LEU A 64 -10.02 -8.85 -3.94
N SER A 65 -10.15 -8.51 -5.22
CA SER A 65 -10.21 -9.47 -6.33
C SER A 65 -9.26 -9.05 -7.45
N THR A 66 -8.76 -10.03 -8.20
CA THR A 66 -8.01 -9.82 -9.44
C THR A 66 -8.57 -10.75 -10.51
N TRP A 67 -8.86 -10.21 -11.69
CA TRP A 67 -9.43 -10.97 -12.81
C TRP A 67 -10.70 -11.76 -12.43
N GLY A 68 -11.58 -11.11 -11.63
CA GLY A 68 -12.83 -11.73 -11.16
C GLY A 68 -12.65 -12.85 -10.11
N ARG A 69 -11.44 -13.05 -9.57
CA ARG A 69 -11.15 -14.05 -8.54
C ARG A 69 -10.75 -13.38 -7.23
N ARG A 70 -11.26 -13.87 -6.13
CA ARG A 70 -10.90 -13.37 -4.80
C ARG A 70 -9.43 -13.61 -4.48
N VAL A 71 -8.83 -12.61 -3.86
CA VAL A 71 -7.48 -12.66 -3.29
C VAL A 71 -7.57 -12.62 -1.77
N ALA A 72 -8.37 -11.71 -1.22
CA ALA A 72 -8.57 -11.60 0.21
C ALA A 72 -9.93 -10.96 0.55
N ASP A 73 -10.50 -11.39 1.68
CA ASP A 73 -11.61 -10.71 2.34
C ASP A 73 -11.20 -10.32 3.76
N ALA A 74 -11.57 -9.15 4.18
CA ALA A 74 -11.39 -8.69 5.56
C ALA A 74 -12.71 -8.21 6.16
N ARG A 75 -12.96 -8.57 7.41
CA ARG A 75 -14.07 -8.08 8.22
C ARG A 75 -13.52 -7.46 9.49
N PHE A 76 -13.87 -6.23 9.73
CA PHE A 76 -13.41 -5.45 10.87
C PHE A 76 -14.60 -5.05 11.74
N THR A 77 -14.54 -5.38 13.03
CA THR A 77 -15.54 -4.96 14.01
C THR A 77 -14.88 -4.05 15.02
N ILE A 78 -15.35 -2.80 15.13
CA ILE A 78 -14.83 -1.82 16.09
C ILE A 78 -15.11 -2.30 17.51
N THR A 79 -14.08 -2.27 18.37
CA THR A 79 -14.20 -2.53 19.81
C THR A 79 -13.96 -1.28 20.66
N GLY A 80 -13.26 -0.28 20.12
CA GLY A 80 -12.94 0.95 20.81
C GLY A 80 -12.07 1.89 19.99
N THR A 81 -11.48 2.87 20.65
CA THR A 81 -10.49 3.79 20.08
C THR A 81 -9.07 3.37 20.44
N ALA A 82 -8.10 3.83 19.68
CA ALA A 82 -6.67 3.60 19.93
C ALA A 82 -5.87 4.90 19.71
N GLU A 83 -4.72 5.00 20.36
CA GLU A 83 -3.82 6.14 20.19
C GLU A 83 -3.07 6.13 18.85
N SER A 84 -2.81 4.94 18.31
CA SER A 84 -2.12 4.78 17.02
C SER A 84 -2.77 3.71 16.13
N ALA A 85 -2.64 3.90 14.81
CA ALA A 85 -3.16 2.96 13.80
C ALA A 85 -2.12 1.89 13.42
N GLY A 86 -1.52 1.24 14.41
CA GLY A 86 -0.52 0.18 14.22
C GLY A 86 0.89 0.72 14.01
N PHE A 87 1.83 -0.21 13.80
CA PHE A 87 3.28 0.04 13.88
C PHE A 87 3.97 0.27 12.53
N VAL A 88 3.25 0.23 11.42
CA VAL A 88 3.83 0.50 10.08
C VAL A 88 3.55 1.93 9.63
N ASN A 89 2.50 2.55 10.16
CA ASN A 89 2.07 3.89 9.78
C ASN A 89 2.92 4.98 10.46
N GLY A 90 3.02 6.13 9.80
CA GLY A 90 3.77 7.27 10.32
C GLY A 90 5.24 7.34 9.91
N HIS A 91 5.79 6.28 9.30
CA HIS A 91 7.14 6.31 8.73
C HIS A 91 7.12 6.77 7.26
N PRO A 92 8.16 7.49 6.80
CA PRO A 92 8.33 7.76 5.37
C PRO A 92 8.41 6.45 4.59
N MET A 93 7.96 6.45 3.37
CA MET A 93 8.05 5.26 2.51
C MET A 93 9.40 5.22 1.79
N LEU A 94 9.95 4.01 1.63
CA LEU A 94 11.20 3.75 0.92
C LEU A 94 10.94 2.71 -0.17
N HIS A 95 11.19 3.08 -1.42
CA HIS A 95 10.94 2.21 -2.58
C HIS A 95 12.13 2.19 -3.51
N SER A 96 12.25 1.10 -4.27
CA SER A 96 13.18 1.01 -5.40
C SER A 96 12.46 1.40 -6.68
N ARG A 97 13.06 2.31 -7.45
CA ARG A 97 12.66 2.60 -8.83
C ARG A 97 13.66 1.92 -9.74
N GLN A 98 13.23 0.85 -10.38
CA GLN A 98 14.04 0.10 -11.33
C GLN A 98 13.29 0.03 -12.65
N MET A 99 13.93 0.50 -13.71
CA MET A 99 13.39 0.46 -15.05
C MET A 99 14.41 -0.19 -15.97
N PRO A 100 14.05 -1.26 -16.68
CA PRO A 100 14.92 -1.86 -17.66
C PRO A 100 15.17 -0.90 -18.83
N ALA A 101 16.32 -1.03 -19.50
CA ALA A 101 16.54 -0.37 -20.75
C ALA A 101 15.65 -0.94 -21.85
N ILE A 102 15.31 -0.14 -22.84
CA ILE A 102 14.42 -0.57 -23.94
C ILE A 102 15.03 -1.70 -24.78
N GLU A 103 16.36 -1.76 -24.81
CA GLU A 103 17.11 -2.78 -25.54
C GLU A 103 16.97 -4.19 -24.97
N MET A 104 16.46 -4.34 -23.76
CA MET A 104 16.23 -5.62 -23.09
C MET A 104 17.48 -6.53 -23.01
N ASP A 105 18.65 -5.94 -22.92
CA ASP A 105 19.95 -6.63 -22.81
C ASP A 105 20.39 -6.86 -21.35
N GLY A 106 19.46 -6.67 -20.41
CA GLY A 106 19.70 -6.81 -18.97
C GLY A 106 20.22 -5.54 -18.29
N ARG A 107 20.44 -4.45 -19.06
CA ARG A 107 20.78 -3.16 -18.47
C ARG A 107 19.55 -2.50 -17.84
N GLU A 108 19.79 -1.66 -16.87
CA GLU A 108 18.78 -0.80 -16.26
C GLU A 108 18.96 0.64 -16.78
N SER A 109 17.88 1.26 -17.25
CA SER A 109 17.88 2.69 -17.56
C SER A 109 17.80 3.55 -16.31
N LEU A 110 17.27 2.99 -15.23
CA LEU A 110 17.12 3.63 -13.95
C LEU A 110 17.19 2.59 -12.82
N ASP A 111 18.03 2.86 -11.81
CA ASP A 111 18.06 2.10 -10.55
C ASP A 111 18.30 3.07 -9.40
N GLU A 112 17.23 3.39 -8.70
CA GLU A 112 17.21 4.37 -7.61
C GLU A 112 16.50 3.83 -6.38
N LEU A 113 16.96 4.27 -5.23
CA LEU A 113 16.25 4.17 -3.96
C LEU A 113 15.63 5.55 -3.66
N VAL A 114 14.31 5.59 -3.50
CA VAL A 114 13.56 6.84 -3.30
C VAL A 114 12.76 6.81 -2.02
N THR A 115 12.72 7.94 -1.33
CA THR A 115 11.84 8.13 -0.17
C THR A 115 10.69 9.06 -0.54
N MET A 116 9.51 8.75 0.00
CA MET A 116 8.28 9.48 -0.28
C MET A 116 7.51 9.73 1.01
N ARG A 117 6.91 10.92 1.10
CA ARG A 117 6.06 11.32 2.21
C ARG A 117 4.84 12.07 1.69
N GLY A 118 3.70 11.79 2.28
CA GLY A 118 2.49 12.61 2.08
C GLY A 118 2.63 13.97 2.78
N PHE A 119 1.94 14.96 2.27
CA PHE A 119 1.79 16.28 2.85
C PHE A 119 0.30 16.67 2.89
N ASP A 120 -0.05 17.78 3.53
CA ASP A 120 -1.44 18.19 3.80
C ASP A 120 -2.23 17.04 4.44
N VAL A 121 -1.67 16.48 5.52
CA VAL A 121 -2.19 15.27 6.14
C VAL A 121 -3.31 15.62 7.10
N GLU A 122 -4.52 15.12 6.81
CA GLU A 122 -5.67 15.14 7.70
C GLU A 122 -5.90 13.74 8.29
N LEU A 123 -5.97 13.64 9.60
CA LEU A 123 -6.13 12.38 10.31
C LEU A 123 -7.40 12.38 11.15
N GLY A 124 -8.27 11.45 10.84
CA GLY A 124 -9.41 11.12 11.71
C GLY A 124 -9.01 10.33 12.95
N PRO A 125 -9.93 10.09 13.88
CA PRO A 125 -9.74 9.21 15.03
C PRO A 125 -9.32 7.81 14.60
N VAL A 126 -8.55 7.14 15.46
CA VAL A 126 -8.19 5.74 15.29
C VAL A 126 -9.16 4.86 16.06
N TYR A 127 -9.70 3.87 15.40
CA TYR A 127 -10.52 2.83 16.00
C TYR A 127 -9.75 1.52 15.99
N SER A 128 -9.76 0.81 17.11
CA SER A 128 -9.25 -0.55 17.22
C SER A 128 -10.38 -1.56 17.13
N GLY A 129 -10.08 -2.78 16.74
CA GLY A 129 -11.09 -3.80 16.63
C GLY A 129 -10.56 -5.18 16.29
N VAL A 130 -11.50 -6.12 16.21
CA VAL A 130 -11.24 -7.48 15.77
C VAL A 130 -11.28 -7.52 14.25
N VAL A 131 -10.30 -8.20 13.67
CA VAL A 131 -10.25 -8.47 12.22
C VAL A 131 -10.33 -9.96 11.99
N GLU A 132 -11.22 -10.35 11.09
CA GLU A 132 -11.22 -11.65 10.43
C GLU A 132 -10.64 -11.44 9.03
N LEU A 133 -9.63 -12.22 8.65
CA LEU A 133 -8.95 -12.14 7.36
C LEU A 133 -8.96 -13.51 6.69
N ASP A 134 -9.57 -13.58 5.53
CA ASP A 134 -9.53 -14.76 4.65
C ASP A 134 -8.61 -14.46 3.47
N ILE A 135 -7.61 -15.30 3.23
CA ILE A 135 -6.75 -15.25 2.05
C ILE A 135 -7.07 -16.47 1.20
N PHE A 136 -7.38 -16.22 -0.08
CA PHE A 136 -7.79 -17.26 -1.02
C PHE A 136 -6.63 -17.64 -1.93
N ASP A 137 -6.58 -18.91 -2.31
CA ASP A 137 -5.67 -19.33 -3.36
C ASP A 137 -6.10 -18.71 -4.70
N ASN A 138 -5.16 -18.02 -5.32
CA ASN A 138 -5.37 -17.31 -6.57
C ASN A 138 -4.17 -17.54 -7.49
N PRO A 139 -4.38 -18.12 -8.69
CA PRO A 139 -3.28 -18.49 -9.58
C PRO A 139 -2.50 -17.30 -10.14
N THR A 140 -3.05 -16.08 -10.05
CA THR A 140 -2.43 -14.84 -10.55
C THR A 140 -1.79 -13.99 -9.45
N GLU A 141 -1.95 -14.40 -8.17
CA GLU A 141 -1.47 -13.64 -7.02
C GLU A 141 -0.68 -14.54 -6.06
N GLU A 142 0.34 -13.98 -5.45
CA GLU A 142 1.25 -14.73 -4.58
C GLU A 142 0.88 -14.66 -3.09
N LEU A 143 -0.19 -13.96 -2.71
CA LEU A 143 -0.51 -13.69 -1.31
C LEU A 143 -0.74 -14.98 -0.49
N SER A 144 -1.42 -15.98 -1.08
CA SER A 144 -1.66 -17.28 -0.45
C SER A 144 -0.38 -18.08 -0.18
N ARG A 145 0.72 -17.78 -0.88
CA ARG A 145 2.01 -18.47 -0.70
C ARG A 145 2.72 -18.13 0.61
N PHE A 146 2.27 -17.10 1.32
CA PHE A 146 2.79 -16.81 2.65
C PHE A 146 2.34 -17.83 3.71
N GLY A 147 1.40 -18.73 3.37
CA GLY A 147 0.87 -19.71 4.30
C GLY A 147 -0.10 -19.11 5.31
N ASP A 148 -0.15 -19.71 6.50
CA ASP A 148 -1.04 -19.28 7.56
C ASP A 148 -0.64 -17.90 8.08
N VAL A 149 -1.61 -17.01 8.21
CA VAL A 149 -1.43 -15.63 8.66
C VAL A 149 -2.11 -15.44 10.01
N GLU A 150 -1.36 -15.00 11.00
CA GLU A 150 -1.89 -14.58 12.29
C GLU A 150 -2.24 -13.09 12.27
N VAL A 151 -3.47 -12.76 12.60
CA VAL A 151 -3.92 -11.37 12.73
C VAL A 151 -3.66 -10.87 14.14
N LEU A 152 -2.66 -10.01 14.31
CA LEU A 152 -2.26 -9.46 15.61
C LEU A 152 -3.14 -8.30 16.08
N GLY A 153 -3.87 -7.64 15.18
CA GLY A 153 -4.77 -6.53 15.53
C GLY A 153 -5.34 -5.86 14.29
N GLY A 154 -6.37 -5.07 14.49
CA GLY A 154 -7.03 -4.30 13.45
C GLY A 154 -7.25 -2.86 13.84
N PHE A 155 -7.10 -1.98 12.86
CA PHE A 155 -7.28 -0.55 13.03
C PHE A 155 -8.05 0.04 11.85
N TYR A 156 -8.90 1.00 12.14
CA TYR A 156 -9.58 1.81 11.14
C TYR A 156 -9.33 3.28 11.40
N ARG A 157 -8.97 4.03 10.39
CA ARG A 157 -8.84 5.48 10.42
C ARG A 157 -9.15 6.08 9.06
N GLN A 158 -9.83 7.20 9.04
CA GLN A 158 -9.94 8.02 7.84
C GLN A 158 -8.72 8.91 7.71
N VAL A 159 -8.15 8.97 6.50
CA VAL A 159 -6.95 9.75 6.22
C VAL A 159 -7.15 10.51 4.91
N GLY A 160 -6.95 11.81 4.94
CA GLY A 160 -6.74 12.64 3.77
C GLY A 160 -5.26 13.00 3.67
N ASN A 161 -4.68 12.93 2.48
CA ASN A 161 -3.34 13.44 2.23
C ASN A 161 -3.12 13.77 0.76
N SER A 162 -2.20 14.67 0.52
CA SER A 162 -1.65 14.95 -0.80
C SER A 162 -0.33 14.19 -0.98
N MET A 163 -0.11 13.65 -2.17
CA MET A 163 1.14 12.96 -2.50
C MET A 163 1.83 13.69 -3.65
N GLY A 164 3.00 14.20 -3.37
CA GLY A 164 3.88 14.86 -4.35
C GLY A 164 4.89 13.91 -4.98
N GLY A 165 6.04 14.47 -5.31
CA GLY A 165 7.23 13.72 -5.68
C GLY A 165 7.91 13.08 -4.47
N GLY A 166 9.05 12.46 -4.72
CA GLY A 166 9.93 11.89 -3.71
C GLY A 166 11.33 12.49 -3.77
N THR A 167 12.22 11.96 -2.94
CA THR A 167 13.64 12.29 -2.95
C THR A 167 14.44 11.03 -3.22
N THR A 168 15.34 11.08 -4.19
CA THR A 168 16.31 10.01 -4.42
C THR A 168 17.35 10.03 -3.30
N VAL A 169 17.47 8.93 -2.57
CA VAL A 169 18.43 8.79 -1.47
C VAL A 169 19.66 7.95 -1.85
N ALA A 170 19.55 7.15 -2.91
CA ALA A 170 20.64 6.45 -3.55
C ALA A 170 20.29 6.20 -5.02
N ALA A 171 21.30 6.21 -5.89
CA ALA A 171 21.15 5.85 -7.29
C ALA A 171 22.42 5.12 -7.77
N LYS A 172 22.27 4.11 -8.61
CA LYS A 172 23.39 3.59 -9.39
C LYS A 172 23.68 4.53 -10.55
N PRO A 173 24.94 4.66 -10.97
CA PRO A 173 25.27 5.41 -12.17
C PRO A 173 24.46 4.89 -13.36
N ASN A 174 23.81 5.80 -14.10
CA ASN A 174 23.13 5.43 -15.32
C ASN A 174 24.18 5.03 -16.37
N PRO A 175 24.23 3.77 -16.81
CA PRO A 175 25.22 3.34 -17.80
C PRO A 175 25.06 4.03 -19.16
N MET A 176 23.92 4.67 -19.42
CA MET A 176 23.63 5.41 -20.64
C MET A 176 24.03 6.90 -20.56
N ALA A 177 24.35 7.44 -19.39
CA ALA A 177 24.64 8.86 -19.19
C ALA A 177 25.97 9.33 -19.84
N GLY A 178 26.69 8.47 -20.53
CA GLY A 178 27.95 8.77 -21.23
C GLY A 178 27.97 8.43 -22.73
N ALA A 179 26.90 7.86 -23.26
CA ALA A 179 26.81 7.54 -24.67
C ALA A 179 26.36 8.78 -25.47
N THR A 180 27.27 9.71 -25.70
CA THR A 180 27.07 10.69 -26.77
C THR A 180 27.08 9.94 -28.08
N SER A 181 25.98 10.01 -28.83
CA SER A 181 25.90 9.54 -30.21
C SER A 181 27.06 10.11 -31.04
N SER A 182 27.97 9.27 -31.43
CA SER A 182 28.96 9.55 -32.45
C SER A 182 28.35 9.40 -33.86
#